data_6574f713851d9440d638bc32b7b81ab8
#
_entry.id   6574f713851d9440d638bc32b7b81ab8
#
_cell.length_a   1.000
_cell.length_b   1.000
_cell.length_c   1.000
_cell.angle_alpha   90.00
_cell.angle_beta   90.00
_cell.angle_gamma   90.00
#
_symmetry.space_group_name_H-M   'P 1'
#
loop_
_entity.id
_entity.type
_entity.pdbx_description
1 polymer ?
#
loop_
_entity_poly.entity_id
_entity_poly.type
_entity_poly.pdbx_seq_one_letter_code
_entity_poly.pdbx_strand_id
1 'polypeptide(L)' 'MTKYEIEKEKARQEAIEWQQNFEQHNYSYYELFLQQRRFEKLARQFGLRKEFRENGII' A
#
# COMPACT_ATOMS: atom_id res chain seq x y z
N MET A 1 10.27 15.89 -11.66
CA MET A 1 9.64 14.56 -11.52
C MET A 1 8.42 14.47 -12.41
N THR A 2 8.23 13.32 -13.02
CA THR A 2 7.04 13.08 -13.81
C THR A 2 5.83 12.85 -12.91
N LYS A 3 4.64 13.03 -13.48
CA LYS A 3 3.40 12.74 -12.76
C LYS A 3 3.37 11.30 -12.24
N TYR A 4 3.88 10.37 -13.07
CA TYR A 4 3.96 8.97 -12.67
C TYR A 4 4.81 8.78 -11.41
N GLU A 5 5.97 9.42 -11.36
CA GLU A 5 6.85 9.31 -10.20
C GLU A 5 6.24 9.88 -8.95
N ILE A 6 5.52 11.00 -9.08
CA ILE A 6 4.83 11.63 -7.95
C ILE A 6 3.74 10.71 -7.42
N GLU A 7 2.94 10.14 -8.29
CA GLU A 7 1.87 9.23 -7.91
C GLU A 7 2.42 7.93 -7.30
N LYS A 8 3.52 7.43 -7.84
CA LYS A 8 4.18 6.24 -7.29
C LYS A 8 4.66 6.49 -5.87
N GLU A 9 5.26 7.65 -5.62
CA GLU A 9 5.73 8.02 -4.29
C GLU A 9 4.58 8.17 -3.31
N LYS A 10 3.46 8.75 -3.75
CA LYS A 10 2.26 8.86 -2.91
C LYS A 10 1.73 7.48 -2.54
N ALA A 11 1.70 6.55 -3.48
CA ALA A 11 1.24 5.19 -3.21
C ALA A 11 2.15 4.50 -2.19
N ARG A 12 3.47 4.69 -2.32
CA ARG A 12 4.43 4.16 -1.37
C ARG A 12 4.21 4.73 0.03
N GLN A 13 4.02 6.03 0.13
CA GLN A 13 3.79 6.68 1.42
C GLN A 13 2.49 6.23 2.07
N GLU A 14 1.43 6.08 1.30
CA GLU A 14 0.16 5.58 1.83
C GLU A 14 0.32 4.17 2.44
N ALA A 15 1.05 3.31 1.75
CA ALA A 15 1.29 1.95 2.24
C ALA A 15 2.11 1.95 3.53
N ILE A 16 3.14 2.81 3.60
CA ILE A 16 3.97 2.94 4.80
C ILE A 16 3.15 3.45 5.98
N GLU A 17 2.35 4.48 5.76
CA GLU A 17 1.49 5.04 6.80
C GLU A 17 0.49 4.00 7.31
N TRP A 18 -0.13 3.27 6.39
CA TRP A 18 -1.08 2.24 6.76
C TRP A 18 -0.41 1.18 7.64
N GLN A 19 0.80 0.76 7.26
CA GLN A 19 1.53 -0.25 8.01
C GLN A 19 1.94 0.25 9.41
N GLN A 20 2.37 1.50 9.51
CA GLN A 20 2.73 2.10 10.79
C GLN A 20 1.55 2.22 11.74
N ASN A 21 0.37 2.47 11.21
CA ASN A 21 -0.84 2.66 12.00
C ASN A 21 -1.60 1.36 12.22
N PHE A 22 -1.14 0.27 11.66
CA PHE A 22 -1.86 -1.00 11.70
C PHE A 22 -2.13 -1.47 13.12
N GLU A 23 -1.16 -1.37 14.00
CA GLU A 23 -1.29 -1.83 15.38
C GLU A 23 -2.20 -0.93 16.22
N GLN A 24 -2.37 0.32 15.81
CA GLN A 24 -3.17 1.29 16.53
C GLN A 24 -4.65 1.22 16.19
N HIS A 25 -4.99 0.52 15.11
CA HIS A 25 -6.36 0.40 14.63
C HIS A 25 -6.81 -1.06 14.66
N ASN A 26 -8.01 -1.27 15.17
CA ASN A 26 -8.63 -2.58 15.10
C ASN A 26 -9.41 -2.70 13.80
N TYR A 27 -8.70 -3.11 12.76
CA TYR A 27 -9.35 -3.31 11.47
C TYR A 27 -10.17 -4.59 11.48
N SER A 28 -11.37 -4.52 10.92
CA SER A 28 -12.15 -5.73 10.68
C SER A 28 -11.53 -6.52 9.54
N TYR A 29 -11.85 -7.80 9.47
CA TYR A 29 -11.37 -8.65 8.38
C TYR A 29 -11.71 -8.07 7.01
N TYR A 30 -12.92 -7.52 6.89
CA TYR A 30 -13.38 -6.90 5.65
C TYR A 30 -12.53 -5.67 5.27
N GLU A 31 -12.21 -4.84 6.25
CA GLU A 31 -11.35 -3.68 6.02
C GLU A 31 -9.95 -4.07 5.57
N LEU A 32 -9.38 -5.10 6.19
CA LEU A 32 -8.07 -5.61 5.80
C LEU A 32 -8.09 -6.11 4.36
N PHE A 33 -9.13 -6.82 4.00
CA PHE A 33 -9.32 -7.34 2.65
C PHE A 33 -9.36 -6.21 1.62
N LEU A 34 -10.13 -5.16 1.90
CA LEU A 34 -10.24 -4.02 1.00
C LEU A 34 -8.93 -3.28 0.84
N GLN A 35 -8.19 -3.07 1.94
CA GLN A 35 -6.90 -2.39 1.88
C GLN A 35 -5.88 -3.21 1.11
N GLN A 36 -5.85 -4.51 1.33
CA GLN A 36 -4.94 -5.39 0.62
C GLN A 36 -5.19 -5.35 -0.89
N ARG A 37 -6.46 -5.37 -1.30
CA ARG A 37 -6.82 -5.28 -2.71
C ARG A 37 -6.41 -3.94 -3.30
N ARG A 38 -6.60 -2.86 -2.56
CA ARG A 38 -6.22 -1.52 -3.00
C ARG A 38 -4.72 -1.42 -3.24
N PHE A 39 -3.92 -1.89 -2.28
CA PHE A 39 -2.47 -1.84 -2.40
C PHE A 39 -1.95 -2.78 -3.48
N GLU A 40 -2.59 -3.92 -3.66
CA GLU A 40 -2.22 -4.81 -4.76
C GLU A 40 -2.42 -4.14 -6.11
N LYS A 41 -3.53 -3.42 -6.28
CA LYS A 41 -3.81 -2.68 -7.50
C LYS A 41 -2.77 -1.57 -7.72
N LEU A 42 -2.46 -0.82 -6.67
CA LEU A 42 -1.43 0.23 -6.75
C LEU A 42 -0.06 -0.37 -7.07
N ALA A 43 0.25 -1.51 -6.48
CA ALA A 43 1.51 -2.19 -6.74
C ALA A 43 1.65 -2.59 -8.20
N ARG A 44 0.58 -3.08 -8.81
CA ARG A 44 0.58 -3.42 -10.23
C ARG A 44 0.73 -2.19 -11.10
N GLN A 45 0.03 -1.12 -10.74
CA GLN A 45 0.02 0.11 -11.52
C GLN A 45 1.38 0.79 -11.53
N PHE A 46 2.09 0.77 -10.41
CA PHE A 46 3.34 1.51 -10.25
C PHE A 46 4.58 0.61 -10.13
N GLY A 47 4.44 -0.69 -10.32
CA GLY A 47 5.57 -1.60 -10.24
C GLY A 47 6.14 -1.76 -8.84
N LEU A 48 5.29 -1.69 -7.82
CA LEU A 48 5.70 -1.78 -6.42
C LEU A 48 5.46 -3.17 -5.80
N ARG A 49 5.11 -4.16 -6.61
CA ARG A 49 4.73 -5.48 -6.08
C ARG A 49 5.83 -6.11 -5.23
N LYS A 50 7.06 -6.09 -5.72
CA LYS A 50 8.18 -6.66 -4.98
C LYS A 50 8.41 -5.92 -3.67
N GLU A 51 8.41 -4.60 -3.72
CA GLU A 51 8.61 -3.75 -2.55
C GLU A 51 7.52 -3.98 -1.51
N PHE A 52 6.27 -4.00 -1.93
CA PHE A 52 5.15 -4.22 -1.01
C PHE A 52 5.17 -5.62 -0.41
N ARG A 53 5.59 -6.61 -1.19
CA ARG A 53 5.71 -7.98 -0.69
C ARG A 53 6.82 -8.09 0.35
N GLU A 54 7.97 -7.46 0.09
CA GLU A 54 9.09 -7.48 1.01
C GLU A 54 8.77 -6.80 2.34
N ASN A 55 7.90 -5.79 2.29
CA ASN A 55 7.47 -5.07 3.48
C ASN A 55 6.23 -5.66 4.15
N GLY A 56 5.72 -6.77 3.64
CA GLY A 56 4.57 -7.43 4.23
C GLY A 56 3.24 -6.72 4.00
N ILE A 57 3.15 -5.86 2.99
CA ILE A 57 1.93 -5.12 2.69
C ILE A 57 0.95 -5.97 1.87
N ILE A 58 1.49 -6.78 0.98
CA ILE A 58 0.67 -7.71 0.17
C ILE A 58 1.22 -9.12 0.22
#